data_c8dcb24c2a70f83857c8794bcd54576c
#
_entry.id   c8dcb24c2a70f83857c8794bcd54576c
#
_cell.length_a   1.000
_cell.length_b   1.000
_cell.length_c   1.000
_cell.angle_alpha   90.00
_cell.angle_beta   90.00
_cell.angle_gamma   90.00
#
_symmetry.space_group_name_H-M   'P 1'
#
loop_
_entity.id
_entity.type
_entity.pdbx_description
1 polymer ?
#
loop_
_entity_poly.entity_id
_entity_poly.type
_entity_poly.pdbx_seq_one_letter_code
_entity_poly.pdbx_strand_id
1 'polypeptide(L)'
;RTLNLPKEQSVFLFGPRQVGKTTLIKASYPNAIYYNFLLSEVFNKFSANPGLFREEIQSRTKNQNLIIVDEIQRIPELLNQIHHLMEEDKSLIFVLSGSSARKLKRNQANLLGGRALSLKLFPLTHQELQDEFKLDKALNYGTLPSIYTKEQKEIKKAFLYSYVETYLEEEIKAEALVRNIGSFIRFLKIAAHENG
;
A
#
# COMPACT_ATOMS: atom_id res chain seq x y z
N ARG A 1 13.85 -0.80 -7.64
CA ARG A 1 13.25 0.42 -7.11
C ARG A 1 14.30 1.38 -6.59
N THR A 2 14.09 2.68 -6.81
CA THR A 2 14.97 3.74 -6.24
C THR A 2 14.64 4.05 -4.80
N LEU A 3 13.41 3.75 -4.35
CA LEU A 3 12.99 3.95 -2.96
C LEU A 3 13.65 2.90 -2.06
N ASN A 4 14.52 3.37 -1.15
CA ASN A 4 15.11 2.56 -0.09
C ASN A 4 14.27 2.69 1.18
N LEU A 5 13.91 1.55 1.78
CA LEU A 5 13.19 1.52 3.05
C LEU A 5 14.20 1.51 4.21
N PRO A 6 14.03 2.37 5.24
CA PRO A 6 14.95 2.45 6.39
C PRO A 6 14.83 1.20 7.26
N LYS A 7 15.97 0.67 7.73
CA LYS A 7 16.02 -0.55 8.56
C LYS A 7 15.83 -0.32 10.05
N GLU A 8 16.02 0.92 10.51
CA GLU A 8 16.07 1.26 11.93
C GLU A 8 14.91 2.18 12.35
N GLN A 9 13.94 2.39 11.47
CA GLN A 9 12.83 3.30 11.73
C GLN A 9 11.51 2.75 11.19
N SER A 10 10.44 2.93 11.96
CA SER A 10 9.10 2.53 11.51
C SER A 10 8.63 3.36 10.32
N VAL A 11 7.89 2.73 9.42
CA VAL A 11 7.50 3.29 8.13
C VAL A 11 6.05 2.99 7.80
N PHE A 12 5.33 3.99 7.31
CA PHE A 12 4.16 3.79 6.46
C PHE A 12 4.58 3.84 4.99
N LEU A 13 4.30 2.78 4.25
CA LEU A 13 4.47 2.73 2.80
C LEU A 13 3.11 2.80 2.10
N PHE A 14 2.76 3.98 1.63
CA PHE A 14 1.53 4.23 0.88
C PHE A 14 1.77 4.19 -0.64
N GLY A 15 0.72 3.93 -1.38
CA GLY A 15 0.74 4.01 -2.85
C GLY A 15 -0.39 3.23 -3.48
N PRO A 16 -0.72 3.50 -4.75
CA PRO A 16 -1.79 2.83 -5.46
C PRO A 16 -1.67 1.30 -5.41
N ARG A 17 -2.74 0.61 -5.72
CA ARG A 17 -2.69 -0.85 -5.91
C ARG A 17 -1.75 -1.20 -7.06
N GLN A 18 -1.13 -2.39 -6.97
CA GLN A 18 -0.27 -2.96 -8.01
C GLN A 18 1.04 -2.19 -8.31
N VAL A 19 1.40 -1.18 -7.53
CA VAL A 19 2.71 -0.51 -7.66
C VAL A 19 3.88 -1.31 -7.09
N GLY A 20 3.62 -2.47 -6.46
CA GLY A 20 4.66 -3.36 -5.93
C GLY A 20 5.09 -3.08 -4.48
N LYS A 21 4.21 -2.50 -3.63
CA LYS A 21 4.50 -2.26 -2.20
C LYS A 21 4.96 -3.54 -1.49
N THR A 22 4.13 -4.58 -1.53
CA THR A 22 4.40 -5.88 -0.89
C THR A 22 5.70 -6.51 -1.38
N THR A 23 5.98 -6.42 -2.68
CA THR A 23 7.22 -6.92 -3.28
C THR A 23 8.44 -6.18 -2.74
N LEU A 24 8.38 -4.85 -2.69
CA LEU A 24 9.45 -4.02 -2.15
C LEU A 24 9.69 -4.32 -0.67
N ILE A 25 8.64 -4.38 0.14
CA ILE A 25 8.73 -4.67 1.58
C ILE A 25 9.38 -6.04 1.82
N LYS A 26 8.90 -7.10 1.16
CA LYS A 26 9.45 -8.45 1.32
C LYS A 26 10.90 -8.55 0.89
N ALA A 27 11.28 -7.88 -0.19
CA ALA A 27 12.67 -7.84 -0.64
C ALA A 27 13.58 -7.07 0.32
N SER A 28 13.07 -5.98 0.93
CA SER A 28 13.84 -5.15 1.87
C SER A 28 14.00 -5.80 3.24
N TYR A 29 13.04 -6.64 3.65
CA TYR A 29 12.97 -7.20 5.01
C TYR A 29 12.62 -8.71 4.99
N PRO A 30 13.51 -9.58 4.48
CA PRO A 30 13.22 -11.00 4.26
C PRO A 30 12.97 -11.80 5.56
N ASN A 31 13.50 -11.32 6.69
CA ASN A 31 13.43 -12.02 8.00
C ASN A 31 12.42 -11.38 8.97
N ALA A 32 11.57 -10.46 8.49
CA ALA A 32 10.58 -9.80 9.34
C ALA A 32 9.39 -10.72 9.65
N ILE A 33 8.76 -10.51 10.80
CA ILE A 33 7.44 -11.08 11.08
C ILE A 33 6.44 -10.41 10.12
N TYR A 34 5.64 -11.21 9.40
CA TYR A 34 4.79 -10.69 8.33
C TYR A 34 3.31 -11.03 8.54
N TYR A 35 2.50 -10.00 8.72
CA TYR A 35 1.04 -10.08 8.79
C TYR A 35 0.42 -9.55 7.50
N ASN A 36 -0.29 -10.43 6.78
CA ASN A 36 -1.00 -10.08 5.55
C ASN A 36 -2.51 -10.05 5.82
N PHE A 37 -3.09 -8.88 5.90
CA PHE A 37 -4.52 -8.75 6.14
C PHE A 37 -5.41 -8.99 4.92
N LEU A 38 -4.85 -9.34 3.76
CA LEU A 38 -5.63 -9.91 2.66
C LEU A 38 -6.03 -11.37 2.94
N LEU A 39 -5.28 -12.08 3.80
CA LEU A 39 -5.62 -13.43 4.22
C LEU A 39 -6.78 -13.38 5.21
N SER A 40 -7.88 -14.05 4.89
CA SER A 40 -9.11 -14.00 5.69
C SER A 40 -8.91 -14.53 7.11
N GLU A 41 -8.08 -15.54 7.29
CA GLU A 41 -7.74 -16.10 8.61
C GLU A 41 -7.03 -15.07 9.50
N VAL A 42 -6.03 -14.35 8.95
CA VAL A 42 -5.27 -13.31 9.66
C VAL A 42 -6.17 -12.12 9.95
N PHE A 43 -6.96 -11.69 8.96
CA PHE A 43 -7.92 -10.62 9.11
C PHE A 43 -8.94 -10.92 10.19
N ASN A 44 -9.62 -12.08 10.15
CA ASN A 44 -10.67 -12.46 11.10
C ASN A 44 -10.12 -12.56 12.53
N LYS A 45 -8.91 -13.12 12.69
CA LYS A 45 -8.26 -13.24 14.01
C LYS A 45 -8.13 -11.87 14.70
N PHE A 46 -7.57 -10.90 14.02
CA PHE A 46 -7.24 -9.61 14.63
C PHE A 46 -8.35 -8.56 14.52
N SER A 47 -9.30 -8.70 13.60
CA SER A 47 -10.49 -7.84 13.57
C SER A 47 -11.47 -8.19 14.69
N ALA A 48 -11.60 -9.48 15.03
CA ALA A 48 -12.44 -9.91 16.15
C ALA A 48 -11.85 -9.50 17.52
N ASN A 49 -10.53 -9.57 17.67
CA ASN A 49 -9.84 -9.17 18.90
C ASN A 49 -8.48 -8.53 18.58
N PRO A 50 -8.42 -7.20 18.43
CA PRO A 50 -7.16 -6.48 18.19
C PRO A 50 -6.11 -6.66 19.30
N GLY A 51 -6.51 -6.99 20.54
CA GLY A 51 -5.60 -7.26 21.66
C GLY A 51 -4.69 -8.47 21.44
N LEU A 52 -5.17 -9.48 20.71
CA LEU A 52 -4.36 -10.65 20.35
C LEU A 52 -3.11 -10.28 19.52
N PHE A 53 -3.17 -9.22 18.74
CA PHE A 53 -2.00 -8.74 18.01
C PHE A 53 -0.88 -8.29 18.96
N ARG A 54 -1.25 -7.55 20.01
CA ARG A 54 -0.28 -7.10 21.01
C ARG A 54 0.32 -8.30 21.75
N GLU A 55 -0.51 -9.24 22.23
CA GLU A 55 -0.05 -10.43 22.94
C GLU A 55 0.92 -11.26 22.09
N GLU A 56 0.62 -11.44 20.80
CA GLU A 56 1.47 -12.18 19.88
C GLU A 56 2.81 -11.49 19.67
N ILE A 57 2.83 -10.15 19.52
CA ILE A 57 4.07 -9.40 19.40
C ILE A 57 4.89 -9.43 20.70
N GLN A 58 4.26 -9.35 21.86
CA GLN A 58 4.93 -9.43 23.15
C GLN A 58 5.53 -10.81 23.42
N SER A 59 4.91 -11.89 22.91
CA SER A 59 5.41 -13.27 23.08
C SER A 59 6.57 -13.64 22.13
N ARG A 60 6.94 -12.76 21.19
CA ARG A 60 8.00 -12.99 20.21
C ARG A 60 9.39 -13.13 20.87
N THR A 61 10.32 -13.73 20.17
CA THR A 61 11.72 -13.74 20.59
C THR A 61 12.34 -12.34 20.46
N LYS A 62 13.24 -11.98 21.38
CA LYS A 62 13.86 -10.63 21.44
C LYS A 62 14.60 -10.20 20.15
N ASN A 63 14.99 -11.15 19.31
CA ASN A 63 15.68 -10.86 18.05
C ASN A 63 14.72 -10.57 16.86
N GLN A 64 13.41 -10.68 17.09
CA GLN A 64 12.39 -10.47 16.06
C GLN A 64 11.67 -9.13 16.30
N ASN A 65 12.38 -8.04 16.13
CA ASN A 65 11.89 -6.69 16.39
C ASN A 65 11.31 -5.98 15.16
N LEU A 66 11.44 -6.55 13.96
CA LEU A 66 10.91 -5.99 12.72
C LEU A 66 9.59 -6.69 12.33
N ILE A 67 8.52 -5.91 12.30
CA ILE A 67 7.17 -6.39 12.06
C ILE A 67 6.57 -5.68 10.84
N ILE A 68 6.11 -6.46 9.88
CA ILE A 68 5.39 -5.97 8.70
C ILE A 68 3.90 -6.21 8.86
N VAL A 69 3.11 -5.17 8.64
CA VAL A 69 1.65 -5.25 8.58
C VAL A 69 1.19 -4.74 7.21
N ASP A 70 0.81 -5.67 6.34
CA ASP A 70 0.38 -5.37 4.98
C ASP A 70 -1.14 -5.16 4.93
N GLU A 71 -1.57 -4.07 4.27
CA GLU A 71 -2.95 -3.59 4.16
C GLU A 71 -3.58 -3.19 5.52
N ILE A 72 -2.82 -2.42 6.32
CA ILE A 72 -3.23 -1.97 7.68
C ILE A 72 -4.58 -1.25 7.69
N GLN A 73 -5.00 -0.61 6.58
CA GLN A 73 -6.30 0.07 6.52
C GLN A 73 -7.50 -0.87 6.62
N ARG A 74 -7.30 -2.19 6.56
CA ARG A 74 -8.37 -3.18 6.78
C ARG A 74 -8.75 -3.32 8.25
N ILE A 75 -7.80 -3.07 9.16
CA ILE A 75 -8.02 -3.08 10.63
C ILE A 75 -7.34 -1.84 11.23
N PRO A 76 -7.90 -0.63 11.04
CA PRO A 76 -7.29 0.61 11.50
C PRO A 76 -7.08 0.68 13.02
N GLU A 77 -7.90 -0.05 13.78
CA GLU A 77 -7.85 -0.14 15.25
C GLU A 77 -6.52 -0.69 15.75
N LEU A 78 -5.82 -1.49 14.93
CA LEU A 78 -4.49 -2.00 15.28
C LEU A 78 -3.44 -0.91 15.42
N LEU A 79 -3.65 0.27 14.85
CA LEU A 79 -2.71 1.39 15.03
C LEU A 79 -2.59 1.80 16.51
N ASN A 80 -3.66 1.66 17.30
CA ASN A 80 -3.60 1.91 18.73
C ASN A 80 -2.77 0.85 19.46
N GLN A 81 -2.88 -0.42 19.06
CA GLN A 81 -2.07 -1.51 19.62
C GLN A 81 -0.60 -1.35 19.24
N ILE A 82 -0.32 -1.00 17.98
CA ILE A 82 1.05 -0.72 17.49
C ILE A 82 1.65 0.47 18.24
N HIS A 83 0.88 1.54 18.43
CA HIS A 83 1.34 2.71 19.19
C HIS A 83 1.74 2.33 20.62
N HIS A 84 0.90 1.57 21.30
CA HIS A 84 1.18 1.08 22.66
C HIS A 84 2.44 0.20 22.70
N LEU A 85 2.58 -0.75 21.78
CA LEU A 85 3.77 -1.58 21.66
C LEU A 85 5.05 -0.77 21.47
N MET A 86 5.02 0.28 20.64
CA MET A 86 6.16 1.18 20.41
C MET A 86 6.49 2.04 21.64
N GLU A 87 5.53 2.29 22.53
CA GLU A 87 5.80 2.96 23.81
C GLU A 87 6.49 2.02 24.81
N GLU A 88 6.05 0.77 24.87
CA GLU A 88 6.59 -0.23 25.78
C GLU A 88 7.98 -0.75 25.35
N ASP A 89 8.17 -0.95 24.05
CA ASP A 89 9.42 -1.50 23.50
C ASP A 89 9.93 -0.64 22.33
N LYS A 90 10.89 0.21 22.61
CA LYS A 90 11.51 1.13 21.62
C LYS A 90 12.35 0.43 20.56
N SER A 91 12.64 -0.85 20.74
CA SER A 91 13.37 -1.64 19.74
C SER A 91 12.47 -2.11 18.59
N LEU A 92 11.14 -2.05 18.76
CA LEU A 92 10.19 -2.47 17.74
C LEU A 92 10.15 -1.52 16.55
N ILE A 93 10.23 -2.10 15.38
CA ILE A 93 10.17 -1.41 14.09
C ILE A 93 8.98 -1.95 13.31
N PHE A 94 8.06 -1.08 12.93
CA PHE A 94 6.89 -1.44 12.16
C PHE A 94 6.96 -0.92 10.73
N VAL A 95 6.72 -1.80 9.76
CA VAL A 95 6.56 -1.46 8.36
C VAL A 95 5.10 -1.70 7.97
N LEU A 96 4.37 -0.62 7.83
CA LEU A 96 2.92 -0.64 7.60
C LEU A 96 2.62 -0.27 6.16
N SER A 97 1.95 -1.14 5.41
CA SER A 97 1.55 -0.81 4.05
C SER A 97 0.06 -0.50 3.94
N GLY A 98 -0.28 0.33 2.96
CA GLY A 98 -1.67 0.64 2.65
C GLY A 98 -1.84 1.33 1.31
N SER A 99 -3.08 1.32 0.79
CA SER A 99 -3.39 2.03 -0.46
C SER A 99 -3.39 3.55 -0.26
N SER A 100 -3.82 4.03 0.91
CA SER A 100 -3.95 5.47 1.17
C SER A 100 -3.91 5.80 2.66
N ALA A 101 -3.18 6.88 3.00
CA ALA A 101 -3.17 7.47 4.33
C ALA A 101 -4.53 8.05 4.74
N ARG A 102 -5.36 8.46 3.77
CA ARG A 102 -6.68 9.07 4.05
C ARG A 102 -7.64 8.07 4.66
N LYS A 103 -7.63 6.80 4.22
CA LYS A 103 -8.46 5.74 4.80
C LYS A 103 -8.18 5.58 6.29
N LEU A 104 -6.92 5.63 6.70
CA LEU A 104 -6.52 5.54 8.10
C LEU A 104 -6.95 6.78 8.89
N LYS A 105 -6.72 7.98 8.35
CA LYS A 105 -7.10 9.25 9.02
C LYS A 105 -8.61 9.40 9.22
N ARG A 106 -9.43 8.89 8.31
CA ARG A 106 -10.90 8.95 8.43
C ARG A 106 -11.43 8.18 9.63
N ASN A 107 -10.79 7.08 9.97
CA ASN A 107 -11.14 6.27 11.14
C ASN A 107 -10.54 6.85 12.43
N GLN A 108 -10.17 8.15 12.43
CA GLN A 108 -9.55 8.86 13.57
C GLN A 108 -8.25 8.19 14.05
N ALA A 109 -7.65 7.34 13.23
CA ALA A 109 -6.39 6.70 13.57
C ALA A 109 -5.27 7.75 13.54
N ASN A 110 -4.66 7.98 14.68
CA ASN A 110 -3.42 8.75 14.76
C ASN A 110 -2.33 7.94 14.05
N LEU A 111 -1.73 8.48 12.98
CA LEU A 111 -0.64 7.84 12.23
C LEU A 111 0.64 7.79 13.09
N LEU A 112 0.54 7.11 14.24
CA LEU A 112 1.62 6.87 15.21
C LEU A 112 2.32 8.16 15.70
N GLY A 113 1.64 9.31 15.63
CA GLY A 113 2.12 10.56 16.27
C GLY A 113 3.53 10.99 15.86
N GLY A 114 3.92 10.78 14.59
CA GLY A 114 5.27 11.13 14.11
C GLY A 114 6.36 10.09 14.40
N ARG A 115 6.02 8.92 14.98
CA ARG A 115 6.97 7.82 15.25
C ARG A 115 7.28 6.95 14.03
N ALA A 116 6.61 7.17 12.92
CA ALA A 116 6.82 6.46 11.68
C ALA A 116 6.96 7.44 10.51
N LEU A 117 7.91 7.18 9.62
CA LEU A 117 8.06 7.92 8.37
C LEU A 117 6.92 7.58 7.42
N SER A 118 6.42 8.58 6.71
CA SER A 118 5.40 8.37 5.67
C SER A 118 6.05 8.41 4.30
N LEU A 119 6.20 7.27 3.67
CA LEU A 119 6.77 7.11 2.34
C LEU A 119 5.68 6.78 1.32
N LYS A 120 5.92 7.16 0.06
CA LYS A 120 5.01 6.88 -1.05
C LYS A 120 5.74 6.11 -2.14
N LEU A 121 5.12 5.01 -2.59
CA LEU A 121 5.56 4.26 -3.76
C LEU A 121 4.62 4.54 -4.92
N PHE A 122 5.20 5.00 -6.01
CA PHE A 122 4.50 5.30 -7.27
C PHE A 122 4.70 4.16 -8.29
N PRO A 123 4.01 4.17 -9.43
CA PRO A 123 4.37 3.36 -10.59
C PRO A 123 5.84 3.53 -10.97
N LEU A 124 6.37 2.66 -11.82
CA LEU A 124 7.78 2.71 -12.22
C LEU A 124 8.15 4.07 -12.82
N THR A 125 9.23 4.65 -12.34
CA THR A 125 9.77 5.91 -12.86
C THR A 125 10.71 5.64 -14.04
N HIS A 126 11.00 6.68 -14.82
CA HIS A 126 12.03 6.60 -15.86
C HIS A 126 13.37 6.12 -15.29
N GLN A 127 13.78 6.63 -14.12
CA GLN A 127 15.04 6.23 -13.47
C GLN A 127 15.06 4.75 -13.05
N GLU A 128 13.91 4.18 -12.68
CA GLU A 128 13.80 2.75 -12.33
C GLU A 128 13.80 1.83 -13.57
N LEU A 129 13.33 2.33 -14.69
CA LEU A 129 13.26 1.60 -15.96
C LEU A 129 14.54 1.74 -16.80
N GLN A 130 15.31 2.82 -16.62
CA GLN A 130 16.55 3.06 -17.35
C GLN A 130 16.40 2.80 -18.86
N ASP A 131 17.22 1.91 -19.43
CA ASP A 131 17.22 1.56 -20.86
C ASP A 131 15.94 0.85 -21.32
N GLU A 132 15.18 0.28 -20.40
CA GLU A 132 13.87 -0.33 -20.71
C GLU A 132 12.74 0.71 -20.87
N PHE A 133 12.99 1.98 -20.52
CA PHE A 133 12.00 3.02 -20.66
C PHE A 133 11.72 3.34 -22.12
N LYS A 134 10.44 3.22 -22.51
CA LYS A 134 9.94 3.62 -23.82
C LYS A 134 8.78 4.58 -23.65
N LEU A 135 8.96 5.81 -24.12
CA LEU A 135 7.97 6.89 -23.96
C LEU A 135 6.59 6.49 -24.50
N ASP A 136 6.54 5.97 -25.72
CA ASP A 136 5.27 5.54 -26.35
C ASP A 136 4.56 4.46 -25.52
N LYS A 137 5.32 3.54 -24.93
CA LYS A 137 4.78 2.49 -24.06
C LYS A 137 4.22 3.09 -22.77
N ALA A 138 4.93 4.04 -22.17
CA ALA A 138 4.51 4.72 -20.97
C ALA A 138 3.25 5.59 -21.18
N LEU A 139 3.18 6.30 -22.31
CA LEU A 139 2.03 7.12 -22.69
C LEU A 139 0.78 6.26 -22.97
N ASN A 140 0.93 5.12 -23.66
CA ASN A 140 -0.18 4.26 -24.05
C ASN A 140 -0.70 3.36 -22.91
N TYR A 141 0.17 2.91 -21.98
CA TYR A 141 -0.17 1.86 -21.00
C TYR A 141 0.17 2.23 -19.55
N GLY A 142 0.77 3.38 -19.32
CA GLY A 142 1.31 3.75 -18.01
C GLY A 142 2.51 2.91 -17.61
N THR A 143 2.93 3.06 -16.36
CA THR A 143 4.13 2.42 -15.82
C THR A 143 3.87 1.54 -14.59
N LEU A 144 2.64 1.00 -14.45
CA LEU A 144 2.38 -0.02 -13.44
C LEU A 144 3.25 -1.26 -13.71
N PRO A 145 4.00 -1.78 -12.72
CA PRO A 145 4.92 -2.90 -12.92
C PRO A 145 4.29 -4.09 -13.62
N SER A 146 3.11 -4.51 -13.15
CA SER A 146 2.36 -5.66 -13.67
C SER A 146 1.92 -5.51 -15.13
N ILE A 147 1.86 -4.28 -15.65
CA ILE A 147 1.44 -3.97 -17.01
C ILE A 147 2.65 -3.63 -17.88
N TYR A 148 3.59 -2.85 -17.35
CA TYR A 148 4.73 -2.41 -18.12
C TYR A 148 5.62 -3.56 -18.61
N THR A 149 5.78 -4.60 -17.79
CA THR A 149 6.59 -5.79 -18.11
C THR A 149 5.93 -6.75 -19.09
N LYS A 150 4.63 -6.64 -19.36
CA LYS A 150 3.94 -7.53 -20.31
C LYS A 150 4.27 -7.14 -21.76
N GLU A 151 4.25 -8.13 -22.67
CA GLU A 151 4.51 -7.94 -24.08
C GLU A 151 3.21 -7.70 -24.88
N GLN A 152 2.17 -8.49 -24.63
CA GLN A 152 0.95 -8.53 -25.43
C GLN A 152 0.06 -7.31 -25.21
N LYS A 153 -0.24 -6.54 -26.27
CA LYS A 153 -1.01 -5.30 -26.23
C LYS A 153 -2.44 -5.52 -25.73
N GLU A 154 -3.08 -6.58 -26.16
CA GLU A 154 -4.47 -6.94 -25.82
C GLU A 154 -4.59 -7.23 -24.32
N ILE A 155 -3.61 -7.96 -23.77
CA ILE A 155 -3.55 -8.26 -22.33
C ILE A 155 -3.35 -6.97 -21.52
N LYS A 156 -2.47 -6.07 -21.96
CA LYS A 156 -2.29 -4.77 -21.29
C LYS A 156 -3.57 -3.97 -21.23
N LYS A 157 -4.29 -3.87 -22.36
CA LYS A 157 -5.57 -3.16 -22.44
C LYS A 157 -6.62 -3.77 -21.51
N ALA A 158 -6.78 -5.09 -21.56
CA ALA A 158 -7.72 -5.81 -20.69
C ALA A 158 -7.42 -5.56 -19.20
N PHE A 159 -6.13 -5.61 -18.81
CA PHE A 159 -5.71 -5.29 -17.45
C PHE A 159 -6.01 -3.85 -17.05
N LEU A 160 -5.76 -2.89 -17.94
CA LEU A 160 -6.05 -1.48 -17.67
C LEU A 160 -7.54 -1.23 -17.51
N TYR A 161 -8.38 -1.83 -18.35
CA TYR A 161 -9.83 -1.74 -18.21
C TYR A 161 -10.28 -2.30 -16.86
N SER A 162 -9.87 -3.51 -16.51
CA SER A 162 -10.20 -4.12 -15.23
C SER A 162 -9.66 -3.30 -14.04
N TYR A 163 -8.44 -2.74 -14.16
CA TYR A 163 -7.86 -1.89 -13.13
C TYR A 163 -8.68 -0.60 -12.94
N VAL A 164 -9.09 0.05 -14.03
CA VAL A 164 -9.90 1.28 -13.97
C VAL A 164 -11.26 0.98 -13.34
N GLU A 165 -11.97 -0.06 -13.77
CA GLU A 165 -13.26 -0.46 -13.20
C GLU A 165 -13.15 -0.75 -11.70
N THR A 166 -12.26 -1.66 -11.32
CA THR A 166 -12.08 -2.06 -9.92
C THR A 166 -11.55 -0.91 -9.05
N TYR A 167 -10.55 -0.18 -9.56
CA TYR A 167 -9.92 0.90 -8.80
C TYR A 167 -10.84 2.10 -8.62
N LEU A 168 -11.55 2.50 -9.69
CA LEU A 168 -12.48 3.61 -9.62
C LEU A 168 -13.65 3.30 -8.68
N GLU A 169 -14.21 2.10 -8.74
CA GLU A 169 -15.31 1.74 -7.88
C GLU A 169 -14.88 1.56 -6.42
N GLU A 170 -13.85 0.80 -6.16
CA GLU A 170 -13.46 0.45 -4.78
C GLU A 170 -12.68 1.56 -4.07
N GLU A 171 -11.70 2.18 -4.74
CA GLU A 171 -10.81 3.13 -4.08
C GLU A 171 -11.41 4.53 -4.03
N ILE A 172 -12.01 5.00 -5.11
CA ILE A 172 -12.57 6.35 -5.17
C ILE A 172 -13.86 6.44 -4.35
N LYS A 173 -14.72 5.41 -4.41
CA LYS A 173 -15.88 5.29 -3.52
C LYS A 173 -15.47 5.20 -2.05
N ALA A 174 -14.55 4.30 -1.74
CA ALA A 174 -14.11 4.08 -0.37
C ALA A 174 -13.38 5.30 0.22
N GLU A 175 -12.66 6.06 -0.62
CA GLU A 175 -12.04 7.32 -0.20
C GLU A 175 -13.03 8.49 -0.16
N ALA A 176 -14.28 8.29 -0.64
CA ALA A 176 -15.32 9.31 -0.79
C ALA A 176 -14.77 10.65 -1.35
N LEU A 177 -13.82 10.54 -2.29
CA LEU A 177 -13.23 11.69 -2.98
C LEU A 177 -14.25 12.35 -3.90
N VAL A 178 -15.29 11.62 -4.28
CA VAL A 178 -16.29 12.05 -5.25
C VAL A 178 -17.68 11.67 -4.76
N ARG A 179 -18.58 12.65 -4.74
CA ARG A 179 -20.00 12.43 -4.38
C ARG A 179 -20.74 11.58 -5.43
N ASN A 180 -20.34 11.70 -6.71
CA ASN A 180 -20.96 11.00 -7.83
C ASN A 180 -19.90 10.41 -8.74
N ILE A 181 -19.76 9.08 -8.70
CA ILE A 181 -18.79 8.34 -9.52
C ILE A 181 -19.06 8.48 -11.01
N GLY A 182 -20.33 8.48 -11.43
CA GLY A 182 -20.68 8.65 -12.84
C GLY A 182 -20.20 9.97 -13.42
N SER A 183 -20.29 11.06 -12.65
CA SER A 183 -19.74 12.36 -13.03
C SER A 183 -18.20 12.34 -13.08
N PHE A 184 -17.56 11.64 -12.18
CA PHE A 184 -16.11 11.50 -12.17
C PHE A 184 -15.60 10.66 -13.35
N ILE A 185 -16.27 9.57 -13.70
CA ILE A 185 -15.93 8.77 -14.89
C ILE A 185 -16.07 9.61 -16.17
N ARG A 186 -17.13 10.41 -16.28
CA ARG A 186 -17.28 11.36 -17.40
C ARG A 186 -16.16 12.39 -17.44
N PHE A 187 -15.82 12.97 -16.30
CA PHE A 187 -14.68 13.88 -16.20
C PHE A 187 -13.36 13.23 -16.67
N LEU A 188 -13.07 11.99 -16.23
CA LEU A 188 -11.86 11.29 -16.66
C LEU A 188 -11.81 11.05 -18.17
N LYS A 189 -12.95 10.71 -18.80
CA LYS A 189 -13.05 10.55 -20.26
C LYS A 189 -12.72 11.86 -20.99
N ILE A 190 -13.28 12.97 -20.51
CA ILE A 190 -13.02 14.30 -21.10
C ILE A 190 -11.54 14.68 -20.87
N ALA A 191 -11.03 14.53 -19.65
CA ALA A 191 -9.64 14.83 -19.34
C ALA A 191 -8.64 14.00 -20.18
N ALA A 192 -8.95 12.73 -20.42
CA ALA A 192 -8.13 11.88 -21.29
C ALA A 192 -8.15 12.35 -22.75
N HIS A 193 -9.28 12.87 -23.23
CA HIS A 193 -9.41 13.40 -24.58
C HIS A 193 -8.68 14.74 -24.78
N GLU A 194 -8.69 15.60 -23.76
CA GLU A 194 -8.05 16.93 -23.80
C GLU A 194 -6.52 16.88 -23.62
N ASN A 195 -5.98 15.78 -23.09
CA ASN A 195 -4.55 15.61 -22.89
C ASN A 195 -3.84 14.85 -24.03
N GLY A 196 -4.48 14.71 -25.20
CA GLY A 196 -3.94 14.07 -26.39
C GLY A 196 -4.37 12.64 -26.56
#